data_879613adb7c513d062aa970e0043562f
#
_entry.id   879613adb7c513d062aa970e0043562f
#
_cell.length_a   1.000
_cell.length_b   1.000
_cell.length_c   1.000
_cell.angle_alpha   90.00
_cell.angle_beta   90.00
_cell.angle_gamma   90.00
#
_symmetry.space_group_name_H-M   'P 1'
#
loop_
_entity.id
_entity.type
_entity.pdbx_description
1 polymer ?
#
loop_
_entity_poly.entity_id
_entity_poly.type
_entity_poly.pdbx_seq_one_letter_code
_entity_poly.pdbx_strand_id
1 'polypeptide(L)'
;MGAAYRVGPGVAAGLSSLLLAACGWLAPPAPPPAPAPAPGAGAGITFEQRGARWLPAAWSELPGWSAERPLEAWGALRRSCERIAPEMRRAWSPVCAEALRTTPIDDAAARAWLEQRLLPYRVLPREAGAPDEGLATGYFEPLIEASRTPRGAQRHPLHAAPADLAVRKPWYTRAQMDTLPAAQAALRGREIAYVADPLDALVIQVQGSGRVRVTEADGSVSTVRLAFAGHNDHGYVSVGRWLIEQGELKPGEASWPAIRDWARRNPQRVQQMLHANPRVVFFREEALTDAGQGPRGSQGVPLTPERSIAVDPASIPLGTPLWLDSTEPLTATPLRRLVLAQDTGSAITGAVRADYFWGWGPRAEAQAGRMKQPLRLWALWPR
;
A
#
# COMPACT_ATOMS: atom_id res chain seq x y z
N MET A 1 -15.95 -68.08 35.70
CA MET A 1 -15.73 -69.33 34.98
C MET A 1 -14.56 -69.02 34.02
N GLY A 2 -13.31 -69.28 34.31
CA GLY A 2 -12.66 -70.58 34.53
C GLY A 2 -12.11 -71.00 33.17
N ALA A 3 -10.95 -71.31 32.87
CA ALA A 3 -9.71 -71.76 33.39
C ALA A 3 -8.62 -71.54 32.30
N ALA A 4 -7.39 -71.18 32.54
CA ALA A 4 -6.28 -71.87 33.18
C ALA A 4 -5.61 -72.97 32.31
N TYR A 5 -4.23 -72.78 32.22
CA TYR A 5 -3.19 -73.81 32.02
C TYR A 5 -2.80 -74.21 30.58
N ARG A 6 -1.57 -74.33 30.16
CA ARG A 6 -0.39 -74.92 30.84
C ARG A 6 0.94 -74.57 30.10
N VAL A 7 1.97 -74.64 30.89
CA VAL A 7 3.41 -74.49 30.66
C VAL A 7 4.06 -75.75 30.07
N GLY A 8 5.15 -75.58 29.34
CA GLY A 8 6.32 -76.42 29.45
C GLY A 8 6.92 -77.00 28.18
N PRO A 9 8.15 -77.51 28.16
CA PRO A 9 9.41 -76.83 28.42
C PRO A 9 10.42 -76.96 27.24
N GLY A 10 11.39 -76.12 27.30
CA GLY A 10 12.76 -76.15 26.88
C GLY A 10 13.35 -77.14 25.87
N VAL A 11 14.25 -76.65 25.08
CA VAL A 11 15.57 -77.30 24.81
C VAL A 11 16.55 -76.22 24.33
N ALA A 12 17.73 -76.28 24.92
CA ALA A 12 18.87 -75.43 24.67
C ALA A 12 19.64 -75.79 23.38
N ALA A 13 20.46 -74.89 22.97
CA ALA A 13 21.77 -75.01 22.34
C ALA A 13 21.93 -74.46 20.93
N GLY A 14 22.96 -73.66 20.79
CA GLY A 14 23.57 -73.38 19.51
C GLY A 14 24.12 -71.95 19.36
N LEU A 15 25.25 -71.61 20.02
CA LEU A 15 26.06 -70.47 19.62
C LEU A 15 26.62 -70.69 18.20
N SER A 16 26.33 -69.79 17.33
CA SER A 16 27.09 -69.60 16.09
C SER A 16 27.26 -68.09 15.88
N SER A 17 28.44 -67.63 16.20
CA SER A 17 28.91 -66.26 15.99
C SER A 17 29.06 -66.01 14.48
N LEU A 18 28.16 -65.27 13.87
CA LEU A 18 28.34 -64.69 12.54
C LEU A 18 28.80 -63.24 12.71
N LEU A 19 30.09 -63.03 12.47
CA LEU A 19 30.64 -61.70 12.26
C LEU A 19 30.14 -61.11 10.96
N LEU A 20 29.14 -60.25 11.02
CA LEU A 20 28.74 -59.39 9.91
C LEU A 20 29.64 -58.14 9.92
N ALA A 21 30.63 -58.11 9.01
CA ALA A 21 31.41 -56.91 8.70
C ALA A 21 30.46 -55.88 8.11
N ALA A 22 30.06 -54.88 8.91
CA ALA A 22 29.37 -53.69 8.44
C ALA A 22 30.38 -52.79 7.71
N CYS A 23 30.41 -52.82 6.37
CA CYS A 23 31.04 -51.79 5.57
C CYS A 23 30.22 -50.49 5.73
N GLY A 24 30.58 -49.68 6.69
CA GLY A 24 30.10 -48.31 6.82
C GLY A 24 30.54 -47.47 5.62
N TRP A 25 29.64 -47.20 4.72
CA TRP A 25 29.82 -46.13 3.75
C TRP A 25 29.81 -44.80 4.53
N LEU A 26 31.01 -44.29 4.82
CA LEU A 26 31.18 -42.90 5.25
C LEU A 26 30.85 -42.04 4.05
N ALA A 27 29.65 -41.42 4.09
CA ALA A 27 29.31 -40.35 3.14
C ALA A 27 30.39 -39.25 3.28
N PRO A 28 30.89 -38.71 2.17
CA PRO A 28 31.86 -37.61 2.24
C PRO A 28 31.20 -36.43 2.99
N PRO A 29 31.94 -35.68 3.83
CA PRO A 29 31.41 -34.51 4.50
C PRO A 29 30.84 -33.57 3.46
N ALA A 30 29.63 -33.01 3.73
CA ALA A 30 29.04 -32.00 2.89
C ALA A 30 30.06 -30.86 2.71
N PRO A 31 30.21 -30.31 1.49
CA PRO A 31 31.08 -29.16 1.30
C PRO A 31 30.59 -28.01 2.21
N PRO A 32 31.55 -27.25 2.80
CA PRO A 32 31.17 -26.09 3.61
C PRO A 32 30.24 -25.19 2.80
N PRO A 33 29.22 -24.57 3.42
CA PRO A 33 28.37 -23.63 2.74
C PRO A 33 29.27 -22.57 2.09
N ALA A 34 29.01 -22.29 0.80
CA ALA A 34 29.72 -21.23 0.11
C ALA A 34 29.64 -19.95 0.96
N PRO A 35 30.76 -19.23 1.16
CA PRO A 35 30.71 -17.97 1.89
C PRO A 35 29.65 -17.10 1.26
N ALA A 36 28.75 -16.56 2.10
CA ALA A 36 27.78 -15.58 1.65
C ALA A 36 28.54 -14.51 0.87
N PRO A 37 28.08 -14.09 -0.33
CA PRO A 37 28.76 -13.04 -1.06
C PRO A 37 28.91 -11.85 -0.13
N ALA A 38 30.17 -11.41 0.06
CA ALA A 38 30.45 -10.23 0.84
C ALA A 38 29.57 -9.10 0.28
N PRO A 39 28.84 -8.33 1.09
CA PRO A 39 28.05 -7.23 0.59
C PRO A 39 28.99 -6.36 -0.24
N GLY A 40 28.71 -6.25 -1.53
CA GLY A 40 29.45 -5.38 -2.42
C GLY A 40 29.28 -3.98 -1.86
N ALA A 41 30.32 -3.47 -1.18
CA ALA A 41 30.29 -2.14 -0.59
C ALA A 41 30.10 -1.14 -1.73
N GLY A 42 28.87 -0.74 -2.01
CA GLY A 42 28.60 0.41 -2.83
C GLY A 42 29.38 1.58 -2.23
N ALA A 43 30.09 2.32 -3.06
CA ALA A 43 30.95 3.43 -2.63
C ALA A 43 30.11 4.65 -2.17
N GLY A 44 29.15 4.42 -1.29
CA GLY A 44 28.22 5.43 -0.77
C GLY A 44 28.27 5.56 0.75
N ILE A 45 27.92 6.74 1.26
CA ILE A 45 27.74 7.00 2.69
C ILE A 45 26.38 6.49 3.15
N THR A 46 26.26 6.00 4.37
CA THR A 46 24.96 5.70 4.99
C THR A 46 24.19 7.00 5.21
N PHE A 47 22.91 7.02 4.82
CA PHE A 47 22.01 8.12 5.13
C PHE A 47 21.13 7.78 6.33
N GLU A 48 21.08 8.71 7.28
CA GLU A 48 20.17 8.64 8.42
C GLU A 48 18.94 9.54 8.14
N GLN A 49 17.79 8.93 7.94
CA GLN A 49 16.49 9.60 7.89
C GLN A 49 15.84 9.56 9.28
N ARG A 50 14.83 10.42 9.51
CA ARG A 50 14.13 10.43 10.82
C ARG A 50 13.53 9.07 11.20
N GLY A 51 12.98 8.35 10.24
CA GLY A 51 12.32 7.05 10.42
C GLY A 51 13.09 5.84 9.89
N ALA A 52 14.20 6.04 9.14
CA ALA A 52 14.92 4.98 8.45
C ALA A 52 16.42 5.23 8.40
N ARG A 53 17.19 4.18 8.14
CA ARG A 53 18.58 4.27 7.67
C ARG A 53 18.66 3.66 6.27
N TRP A 54 19.49 4.28 5.42
CA TRP A 54 19.72 3.84 4.05
C TRP A 54 21.16 3.39 3.90
N LEU A 55 21.36 2.12 3.65
CA LEU A 55 22.69 1.55 3.48
C LEU A 55 23.05 1.45 2.00
N PRO A 56 24.28 1.84 1.59
CA PRO A 56 24.74 1.67 0.21
C PRO A 56 24.54 0.24 -0.26
N ALA A 57 24.09 0.08 -1.50
CA ALA A 57 23.90 -1.20 -2.16
C ALA A 57 24.43 -1.16 -3.60
N ALA A 58 24.71 -2.30 -4.17
CA ALA A 58 25.05 -2.42 -5.58
C ALA A 58 23.77 -2.67 -6.42
N TRP A 59 23.76 -2.27 -7.69
CA TRP A 59 22.65 -2.56 -8.60
C TRP A 59 22.36 -4.05 -8.76
N SER A 60 23.39 -4.90 -8.62
CA SER A 60 23.27 -6.36 -8.62
C SER A 60 22.49 -6.94 -7.42
N GLU A 61 22.34 -6.16 -6.35
CA GLU A 61 21.57 -6.55 -5.16
C GLU A 61 20.07 -6.27 -5.29
N LEU A 62 19.64 -5.57 -6.34
CA LEU A 62 18.23 -5.31 -6.64
C LEU A 62 17.64 -6.51 -7.40
N PRO A 63 16.81 -7.36 -6.77
CA PRO A 63 16.32 -8.57 -7.42
C PRO A 63 15.49 -8.24 -8.66
N GLY A 64 15.89 -8.76 -9.82
CA GLY A 64 15.17 -8.58 -11.08
C GLY A 64 15.30 -7.20 -11.74
N TRP A 65 16.21 -6.33 -11.28
CA TRP A 65 16.45 -5.01 -11.86
C TRP A 65 16.76 -5.07 -13.37
N SER A 66 17.53 -6.06 -13.81
CA SER A 66 17.88 -6.23 -15.23
C SER A 66 16.65 -6.49 -16.15
N ALA A 67 15.55 -6.99 -15.59
CA ALA A 67 14.31 -7.26 -16.32
C ALA A 67 13.28 -6.12 -16.19
N GLU A 68 13.61 -5.04 -15.47
CA GLU A 68 12.73 -3.90 -15.29
C GLU A 68 12.51 -3.15 -16.60
N ARG A 69 11.34 -2.53 -16.72
CA ARG A 69 10.93 -1.67 -17.83
C ARG A 69 10.86 -0.20 -17.36
N PRO A 70 12.00 0.50 -17.21
CA PRO A 70 12.05 1.82 -16.58
C PRO A 70 11.29 2.90 -17.36
N LEU A 71 11.06 2.71 -18.67
CA LEU A 71 10.25 3.64 -19.45
C LEU A 71 8.84 3.81 -18.89
N GLU A 72 8.25 2.75 -18.32
CA GLU A 72 6.93 2.83 -17.73
C GLU A 72 6.88 3.76 -16.49
N ALA A 73 8.01 3.93 -15.79
CA ALA A 73 8.16 4.84 -14.66
C ALA A 73 8.66 6.24 -15.07
N TRP A 74 9.13 6.41 -16.32
CA TRP A 74 9.80 7.64 -16.75
C TRP A 74 8.91 8.87 -16.65
N GLY A 75 7.64 8.75 -17.03
CA GLY A 75 6.66 9.81 -16.90
C GLY A 75 6.40 10.20 -15.42
N ALA A 76 6.39 9.23 -14.52
CA ALA A 76 6.25 9.48 -13.08
C ALA A 76 7.48 10.18 -12.50
N LEU A 77 8.69 9.78 -12.93
CA LEU A 77 9.94 10.44 -12.55
C LEU A 77 9.97 11.91 -13.00
N ARG A 78 9.61 12.19 -14.25
CA ARG A 78 9.52 13.57 -14.75
C ARG A 78 8.56 14.42 -13.96
N ARG A 79 7.36 13.91 -13.67
CA ARG A 79 6.39 14.61 -12.80
C ARG A 79 6.93 14.90 -11.40
N SER A 80 7.66 13.95 -10.80
CA SER A 80 8.34 14.18 -9.51
C SER A 80 9.37 15.29 -9.62
N CYS A 81 10.12 15.34 -10.73
CA CYS A 81 11.11 16.40 -11.01
C CYS A 81 10.48 17.78 -11.20
N GLU A 82 9.24 17.90 -11.66
CA GLU A 82 8.49 19.17 -11.74
C GLU A 82 8.11 19.74 -10.36
N ARG A 83 8.11 18.91 -9.32
CA ARG A 83 7.66 19.23 -7.95
C ARG A 83 8.63 18.73 -6.89
N ILE A 84 9.94 19.03 -7.06
CA ILE A 84 10.97 18.64 -6.09
C ILE A 84 10.70 19.31 -4.75
N ALA A 85 10.63 18.51 -3.67
CA ALA A 85 10.53 19.02 -2.32
C ALA A 85 11.76 19.92 -1.96
N PRO A 86 11.57 21.01 -1.20
CA PRO A 86 12.66 21.95 -0.89
C PRO A 86 13.92 21.28 -0.33
N GLU A 87 13.75 20.32 0.57
CA GLU A 87 14.82 19.56 1.20
C GLU A 87 15.62 18.67 0.25
N MET A 88 15.01 18.28 -0.87
CA MET A 88 15.64 17.43 -1.89
C MET A 88 16.37 18.24 -2.97
N ARG A 89 16.10 19.54 -3.11
CA ARG A 89 16.58 20.36 -4.24
C ARG A 89 18.08 20.29 -4.43
N ARG A 90 18.84 20.34 -3.34
CA ARG A 90 20.32 20.34 -3.42
C ARG A 90 20.85 19.10 -4.16
N ALA A 91 20.30 17.93 -3.88
CA ALA A 91 20.75 16.68 -4.51
C ALA A 91 20.08 16.46 -5.88
N TRP A 92 18.78 16.76 -5.98
CA TRP A 92 17.96 16.35 -7.12
C TRP A 92 17.90 17.36 -8.27
N SER A 93 18.16 18.66 -8.05
CA SER A 93 18.00 19.67 -9.12
C SER A 93 18.82 19.37 -10.37
N PRO A 94 20.10 18.95 -10.30
CA PRO A 94 20.87 18.62 -11.51
C PRO A 94 20.28 17.42 -12.27
N VAL A 95 19.95 16.35 -11.53
CA VAL A 95 19.37 15.11 -12.10
C VAL A 95 18.01 15.41 -12.72
N CYS A 96 17.17 16.16 -12.03
CA CYS A 96 15.85 16.53 -12.53
C CYS A 96 15.91 17.45 -13.74
N ALA A 97 16.81 18.43 -13.77
CA ALA A 97 17.01 19.28 -14.94
C ALA A 97 17.37 18.46 -16.19
N GLU A 98 18.13 17.40 -16.02
CA GLU A 98 18.45 16.47 -17.10
C GLU A 98 17.29 15.54 -17.46
N ALA A 99 16.62 14.94 -16.47
CA ALA A 99 15.47 14.04 -16.67
C ALA A 99 14.34 14.74 -17.46
N LEU A 100 14.10 16.01 -17.20
CA LEU A 100 13.08 16.81 -17.91
C LEU A 100 13.41 17.06 -19.39
N ARG A 101 14.70 17.05 -19.77
CA ARG A 101 15.16 17.22 -21.16
C ARG A 101 15.41 15.88 -21.88
N THR A 102 15.47 14.79 -21.13
CA THR A 102 15.80 13.47 -21.68
C THR A 102 14.52 12.70 -22.05
N THR A 103 14.54 12.08 -23.23
CA THR A 103 13.53 11.12 -23.67
C THR A 103 14.26 9.84 -24.05
N PRO A 104 14.36 8.86 -23.16
CA PRO A 104 14.98 7.57 -23.48
C PRO A 104 14.23 6.89 -24.61
N ILE A 105 14.96 6.27 -25.52
CA ILE A 105 14.40 5.60 -26.71
C ILE A 105 13.84 4.21 -26.38
N ASP A 106 14.36 3.58 -25.34
CA ASP A 106 13.98 2.23 -24.88
C ASP A 106 14.30 2.02 -23.40
N ASP A 107 13.93 0.86 -22.87
CA ASP A 107 14.18 0.49 -21.47
C ASP A 107 15.67 0.38 -21.13
N ALA A 108 16.51 -0.01 -22.09
CA ALA A 108 17.96 -0.10 -21.89
C ALA A 108 18.58 1.29 -21.70
N ALA A 109 18.19 2.25 -22.54
CA ALA A 109 18.63 3.64 -22.43
C ALA A 109 18.15 4.28 -21.13
N ALA A 110 16.89 4.03 -20.72
CA ALA A 110 16.35 4.53 -19.47
C ALA A 110 17.09 3.94 -18.26
N ARG A 111 17.37 2.62 -18.27
CA ARG A 111 18.15 1.94 -17.24
C ARG A 111 19.56 2.50 -17.13
N ALA A 112 20.27 2.60 -18.25
CA ALA A 112 21.61 3.16 -18.29
C ALA A 112 21.66 4.59 -17.74
N TRP A 113 20.66 5.41 -18.08
CA TRP A 113 20.53 6.77 -17.54
C TRP A 113 20.39 6.77 -16.02
N LEU A 114 19.53 5.91 -15.46
CA LEU A 114 19.33 5.79 -14.02
C LEU A 114 20.61 5.32 -13.31
N GLU A 115 21.26 4.28 -13.83
CA GLU A 115 22.48 3.69 -13.24
C GLU A 115 23.67 4.66 -13.26
N GLN A 116 23.76 5.51 -14.26
CA GLN A 116 24.81 6.52 -14.36
C GLN A 116 24.66 7.67 -13.37
N ARG A 117 23.43 7.99 -12.95
CA ARG A 117 23.12 9.20 -12.16
C ARG A 117 22.71 8.91 -10.73
N LEU A 118 22.28 7.70 -10.45
CA LEU A 118 21.77 7.31 -9.16
C LEU A 118 22.59 6.17 -8.55
N LEU A 119 22.53 6.05 -7.24
CA LEU A 119 23.04 4.93 -6.46
C LEU A 119 21.88 4.30 -5.68
N PRO A 120 21.81 2.98 -5.62
CA PRO A 120 20.82 2.30 -4.79
C PRO A 120 21.26 2.26 -3.32
N TYR A 121 20.26 2.36 -2.45
CA TYR A 121 20.42 2.28 -1.00
C TYR A 121 19.34 1.38 -0.42
N ARG A 122 19.71 0.35 0.31
CA ARG A 122 18.77 -0.49 1.05
C ARG A 122 18.11 0.33 2.15
N VAL A 123 16.78 0.41 2.14
CA VAL A 123 16.01 1.07 3.18
C VAL A 123 15.75 0.10 4.32
N LEU A 124 16.13 0.50 5.54
CA LEU A 124 16.02 -0.31 6.75
C LEU A 124 15.44 0.51 7.90
N PRO A 125 14.78 -0.14 8.88
CA PRO A 125 14.43 0.53 10.13
C PRO A 125 15.66 1.07 10.85
N ARG A 126 15.49 2.14 11.61
CA ARG A 126 16.59 2.67 12.47
C ARG A 126 16.84 1.77 13.68
N GLU A 127 15.81 1.14 14.18
CA GLU A 127 15.89 0.28 15.35
C GLU A 127 16.72 -0.98 15.05
N ALA A 128 17.75 -1.22 15.86
CA ALA A 128 18.60 -2.39 15.72
C ALA A 128 17.80 -3.67 16.03
N GLY A 129 17.89 -4.65 15.15
CA GLY A 129 17.15 -5.91 15.29
C GLY A 129 15.71 -5.87 14.78
N ALA A 130 15.21 -4.72 14.31
CA ALA A 130 13.94 -4.68 13.61
C ALA A 130 14.03 -5.46 12.29
N PRO A 131 12.94 -6.11 11.84
CA PRO A 131 12.94 -6.85 10.58
C PRO A 131 13.32 -5.97 9.38
N ASP A 132 14.19 -6.48 8.52
CA ASP A 132 14.58 -5.82 7.25
C ASP A 132 13.46 -5.84 6.20
N GLU A 133 12.46 -6.66 6.42
CA GLU A 133 11.28 -6.81 5.59
C GLU A 133 10.10 -6.12 6.25
N GLY A 134 9.36 -5.36 5.45
CA GLY A 134 8.21 -4.60 5.88
C GLY A 134 6.93 -5.04 5.20
N LEU A 135 6.02 -4.11 5.00
CA LEU A 135 4.67 -4.36 4.52
C LEU A 135 4.30 -3.49 3.31
N ALA A 136 3.88 -4.15 2.24
CA ALA A 136 3.17 -3.54 1.13
C ALA A 136 1.66 -3.78 1.26
N THR A 137 0.88 -2.71 1.14
CA THR A 137 -0.57 -2.74 0.92
C THR A 137 -0.88 -2.07 -0.40
N GLY A 138 -2.15 -2.05 -0.80
CA GLY A 138 -2.55 -1.45 -2.06
C GLY A 138 -3.72 -0.50 -1.90
N TYR A 139 -3.77 0.53 -2.74
CA TYR A 139 -4.90 1.43 -2.87
C TYR A 139 -5.23 1.69 -4.34
N PHE A 140 -6.41 2.25 -4.58
CA PHE A 140 -6.92 2.48 -5.92
C PHE A 140 -7.83 3.70 -5.94
N GLU A 141 -8.15 4.22 -7.11
CA GLU A 141 -9.16 5.27 -7.28
C GLU A 141 -10.50 4.62 -7.61
N PRO A 142 -11.47 4.57 -6.66
CA PRO A 142 -12.78 3.96 -6.91
C PRO A 142 -13.57 4.74 -7.95
N LEU A 143 -14.42 4.02 -8.70
CA LEU A 143 -15.47 4.61 -9.54
C LEU A 143 -16.82 4.35 -8.87
N ILE A 144 -17.52 5.42 -8.51
CA ILE A 144 -18.76 5.37 -7.73
C ILE A 144 -19.89 6.07 -8.49
N GLU A 145 -21.08 5.45 -8.48
CA GLU A 145 -22.32 6.06 -9.00
C GLU A 145 -22.95 6.95 -7.93
N ALA A 146 -23.30 8.17 -8.32
CA ALA A 146 -23.89 9.16 -7.41
C ALA A 146 -24.96 10.00 -8.12
N SER A 147 -25.70 10.80 -7.35
CA SER A 147 -26.54 11.85 -7.90
C SER A 147 -26.23 13.20 -7.27
N ARG A 148 -26.47 14.28 -8.00
CA ARG A 148 -26.27 15.65 -7.52
C ARG A 148 -27.22 16.03 -6.40
N THR A 149 -28.43 15.47 -6.41
CA THR A 149 -29.47 15.69 -5.41
C THR A 149 -29.92 14.35 -4.82
N PRO A 150 -30.47 14.33 -3.60
CA PRO A 150 -30.99 13.09 -3.02
C PRO A 150 -32.12 12.51 -3.89
N ARG A 151 -31.98 11.27 -4.38
CA ARG A 151 -33.00 10.58 -5.18
C ARG A 151 -32.94 9.06 -4.98
N GLY A 152 -34.08 8.44 -4.84
CA GLY A 152 -34.17 6.98 -4.68
C GLY A 152 -33.32 6.49 -3.51
N ALA A 153 -32.38 5.58 -3.79
CA ALA A 153 -31.41 5.05 -2.83
C ALA A 153 -30.25 6.01 -2.56
N GLN A 154 -29.95 6.97 -3.46
CA GLN A 154 -28.81 7.89 -3.31
C GLN A 154 -29.15 8.96 -2.27
N ARG A 155 -28.80 8.69 -1.00
CA ARG A 155 -29.12 9.52 0.15
C ARG A 155 -27.93 9.78 1.09
N HIS A 156 -26.80 9.15 0.85
CA HIS A 156 -25.60 9.29 1.70
C HIS A 156 -24.69 10.36 1.09
N PRO A 157 -24.55 11.53 1.73
CA PRO A 157 -23.84 12.66 1.14
C PRO A 157 -22.33 12.50 1.22
N LEU A 158 -21.64 12.97 0.17
CA LEU A 158 -20.21 13.28 0.16
C LEU A 158 -20.06 14.80 0.29
N HIS A 159 -19.24 15.27 1.22
CA HIS A 159 -19.22 16.68 1.59
C HIS A 159 -17.93 17.38 1.15
N ALA A 160 -18.07 18.64 0.79
CA ALA A 160 -16.97 19.61 0.79
C ALA A 160 -16.55 19.94 2.22
N ALA A 161 -15.32 20.44 2.36
CA ALA A 161 -14.80 20.83 3.66
C ALA A 161 -15.67 21.93 4.31
N PRO A 162 -16.06 21.80 5.59
CA PRO A 162 -16.76 22.85 6.31
C PRO A 162 -15.86 24.08 6.49
N ALA A 163 -16.46 25.27 6.59
CA ALA A 163 -15.72 26.53 6.61
C ALA A 163 -14.77 26.64 7.83
N ASP A 164 -15.13 26.04 8.94
CA ASP A 164 -14.41 26.07 10.20
C ASP A 164 -13.41 24.91 10.37
N LEU A 165 -13.24 24.04 9.36
CA LEU A 165 -12.36 22.88 9.43
C LEU A 165 -10.89 23.24 9.79
N ALA A 166 -10.40 24.36 9.30
CA ALA A 166 -9.02 24.79 9.53
C ALA A 166 -8.77 25.28 10.96
N VAL A 167 -9.80 25.83 11.62
CA VAL A 167 -9.69 26.47 12.94
C VAL A 167 -10.17 25.57 14.09
N ARG A 168 -11.13 24.70 13.82
CA ARG A 168 -11.65 23.72 14.78
C ARG A 168 -10.93 22.40 14.64
N LYS A 169 -10.04 22.05 15.56
CA LYS A 169 -9.25 20.81 15.54
C LYS A 169 -9.23 20.14 16.91
N PRO A 170 -9.65 18.86 17.00
CA PRO A 170 -10.30 18.08 15.95
C PRO A 170 -11.72 18.61 15.66
N TRP A 171 -12.19 18.40 14.41
CA TRP A 171 -13.57 18.68 14.03
C TRP A 171 -14.48 17.53 14.50
N TYR A 172 -15.77 17.59 14.27
CA TYR A 172 -16.71 16.56 14.72
C TYR A 172 -16.36 15.15 14.21
N THR A 173 -16.54 14.13 15.05
CA THR A 173 -16.42 12.72 14.65
C THR A 173 -17.54 12.33 13.69
N ARG A 174 -17.40 11.20 12.98
CA ARG A 174 -18.46 10.64 12.13
C ARG A 174 -19.78 10.50 12.88
N ALA A 175 -19.76 9.90 14.07
CA ALA A 175 -20.96 9.76 14.90
C ALA A 175 -21.59 11.11 15.25
N GLN A 176 -20.79 12.12 15.58
CA GLN A 176 -21.27 13.46 15.89
C GLN A 176 -21.87 14.16 14.67
N MET A 177 -21.30 13.93 13.46
CA MET A 177 -21.86 14.47 12.22
C MET A 177 -23.28 13.95 11.94
N ASP A 178 -23.54 12.70 12.31
CA ASP A 178 -24.86 12.07 12.12
C ASP A 178 -25.87 12.44 13.20
N THR A 179 -25.40 12.83 14.40
CA THR A 179 -26.29 12.96 15.58
C THR A 179 -26.39 14.38 16.15
N LEU A 180 -25.37 15.23 15.97
CA LEU A 180 -25.36 16.57 16.56
C LEU A 180 -25.92 17.63 15.60
N PRO A 181 -26.97 18.39 16.00
CA PRO A 181 -27.55 19.46 15.17
C PRO A 181 -26.53 20.51 14.73
N ALA A 182 -25.54 20.84 15.56
CA ALA A 182 -24.49 21.82 15.23
C ALA A 182 -23.57 21.31 14.11
N ALA A 183 -23.19 20.02 14.13
CA ALA A 183 -22.39 19.41 13.06
C ALA A 183 -23.17 19.33 11.75
N GLN A 184 -24.44 18.91 11.83
CA GLN A 184 -25.34 18.86 10.67
C GLN A 184 -25.56 20.25 10.05
N ALA A 185 -25.73 21.28 10.89
CA ALA A 185 -25.86 22.67 10.43
C ALA A 185 -24.60 23.16 9.69
N ALA A 186 -23.40 22.79 10.18
CA ALA A 186 -22.13 23.17 9.54
C ALA A 186 -21.92 22.46 8.17
N LEU A 187 -22.56 21.31 7.94
CA LEU A 187 -22.47 20.54 6.70
C LEU A 187 -23.57 20.88 5.69
N ARG A 188 -24.63 21.54 6.12
CA ARG A 188 -25.75 21.90 5.25
C ARG A 188 -25.30 22.82 4.11
N GLY A 189 -25.63 22.42 2.86
CA GLY A 189 -25.17 23.12 1.65
C GLY A 189 -23.71 22.83 1.27
N ARG A 190 -23.09 21.83 1.92
CA ARG A 190 -21.74 21.35 1.60
C ARG A 190 -21.74 19.99 0.90
N GLU A 191 -22.92 19.46 0.62
CA GLU A 191 -23.08 18.19 -0.09
C GLU A 191 -22.69 18.36 -1.56
N ILE A 192 -21.73 17.56 -2.02
CA ILE A 192 -21.28 17.57 -3.43
C ILE A 192 -22.11 16.60 -4.25
N ALA A 193 -22.33 15.39 -3.72
CA ALA A 193 -23.07 14.32 -4.37
C ALA A 193 -23.58 13.34 -3.33
N TYR A 194 -24.53 12.49 -3.72
CA TYR A 194 -25.16 11.49 -2.86
C TYR A 194 -24.94 10.09 -3.45
N VAL A 195 -24.41 9.16 -2.66
CA VAL A 195 -24.24 7.75 -3.03
C VAL A 195 -25.35 6.88 -2.45
N ALA A 196 -25.55 5.69 -3.03
CA ALA A 196 -26.60 4.77 -2.61
C ALA A 196 -26.21 3.93 -1.39
N ASP A 197 -24.93 3.57 -1.29
CA ASP A 197 -24.40 2.74 -0.22
C ASP A 197 -23.46 3.59 0.67
N PRO A 198 -23.70 3.67 1.99
CA PRO A 198 -22.82 4.39 2.90
C PRO A 198 -21.39 3.80 2.94
N LEU A 199 -21.22 2.53 2.53
CA LEU A 199 -19.89 1.94 2.36
C LEU A 199 -19.15 2.53 1.16
N ASP A 200 -19.81 2.97 0.10
CA ASP A 200 -19.17 3.69 -1.00
C ASP A 200 -18.62 5.04 -0.52
N ALA A 201 -19.37 5.74 0.35
CA ALA A 201 -18.88 6.96 0.99
C ALA A 201 -17.66 6.67 1.89
N LEU A 202 -17.66 5.56 2.62
CA LEU A 202 -16.50 5.15 3.42
C LEU A 202 -15.30 4.78 2.55
N VAL A 203 -15.51 4.01 1.47
CA VAL A 203 -14.43 3.59 0.57
C VAL A 203 -13.71 4.81 -0.02
N ILE A 204 -14.44 5.77 -0.60
CA ILE A 204 -13.81 6.96 -1.18
C ILE A 204 -13.07 7.79 -0.12
N GLN A 205 -13.56 7.84 1.12
CA GLN A 205 -12.88 8.52 2.23
C GLN A 205 -11.58 7.81 2.65
N VAL A 206 -11.56 6.47 2.62
CA VAL A 206 -10.37 5.67 2.93
C VAL A 206 -9.34 5.79 1.82
N GLN A 207 -9.76 5.77 0.57
CA GLN A 207 -8.89 5.92 -0.61
C GLN A 207 -8.40 7.38 -0.80
N GLY A 208 -9.08 8.36 -0.20
CA GLY A 208 -8.72 9.78 -0.25
C GLY A 208 -9.16 10.51 -1.52
N SER A 209 -9.53 9.81 -2.57
CA SER A 209 -10.09 10.36 -3.81
C SER A 209 -10.94 9.30 -4.52
N GLY A 210 -11.74 9.72 -5.51
CA GLY A 210 -12.49 8.80 -6.36
C GLY A 210 -13.04 9.46 -7.60
N ARG A 211 -13.32 8.66 -8.61
CA ARG A 211 -14.10 9.04 -9.79
C ARG A 211 -15.57 8.84 -9.48
N VAL A 212 -16.36 9.83 -9.73
CA VAL A 212 -17.79 9.78 -9.43
C VAL A 212 -18.57 10.07 -10.70
N ARG A 213 -19.42 9.12 -11.10
CA ARG A 213 -20.41 9.33 -12.15
C ARG A 213 -21.65 9.92 -11.51
N VAL A 214 -21.87 11.22 -11.77
CA VAL A 214 -22.93 11.99 -11.16
C VAL A 214 -24.08 12.11 -12.13
N THR A 215 -25.28 11.66 -11.72
CA THR A 215 -26.53 12.03 -12.39
C THR A 215 -26.92 13.43 -11.93
N GLU A 216 -26.86 14.38 -12.82
CA GLU A 216 -27.21 15.78 -12.57
C GLU A 216 -28.73 15.99 -12.40
N ALA A 217 -29.13 17.18 -11.96
CA ALA A 217 -30.53 17.51 -11.69
C ALA A 217 -31.41 17.43 -12.96
N ASP A 218 -30.84 17.72 -14.12
CA ASP A 218 -31.48 17.62 -15.43
C ASP A 218 -31.52 16.19 -16.02
N GLY A 219 -30.91 15.22 -15.31
CA GLY A 219 -30.81 13.83 -15.73
C GLY A 219 -29.61 13.50 -16.59
N SER A 220 -28.80 14.49 -16.99
CA SER A 220 -27.53 14.24 -17.66
C SER A 220 -26.54 13.52 -16.72
N VAL A 221 -25.51 12.88 -17.28
CA VAL A 221 -24.49 12.19 -16.50
C VAL A 221 -23.11 12.79 -16.79
N SER A 222 -22.46 13.25 -15.74
CA SER A 222 -21.09 13.74 -15.79
C SER A 222 -20.16 12.79 -15.01
N THR A 223 -18.87 12.76 -15.36
CA THR A 223 -17.86 12.07 -14.55
C THR A 223 -16.87 13.10 -14.04
N VAL A 224 -16.77 13.19 -12.72
CA VAL A 224 -15.89 14.12 -12.02
C VAL A 224 -14.96 13.35 -11.11
N ARG A 225 -13.88 13.98 -10.66
CA ARG A 225 -13.05 13.49 -9.57
C ARG A 225 -13.43 14.22 -8.28
N LEU A 226 -13.66 13.46 -7.22
CA LEU A 226 -13.62 13.99 -5.88
C LEU A 226 -12.20 13.83 -5.35
N ALA A 227 -11.50 14.95 -5.19
CA ALA A 227 -10.15 15.00 -4.69
C ALA A 227 -10.14 15.38 -3.20
N PHE A 228 -9.15 14.88 -2.45
CA PHE A 228 -8.97 15.20 -1.05
C PHE A 228 -8.91 16.71 -0.80
N ALA A 229 -9.70 17.21 0.14
CA ALA A 229 -9.71 18.62 0.56
C ALA A 229 -9.38 18.82 2.04
N GLY A 230 -9.41 17.76 2.83
CA GLY A 230 -9.10 17.79 4.25
C GLY A 230 -9.74 16.64 5.01
N HIS A 231 -9.49 16.58 6.30
CA HIS A 231 -10.11 15.61 7.20
C HIS A 231 -10.39 16.25 8.58
N ASN A 232 -11.19 15.56 9.39
CA ASN A 232 -11.64 16.05 10.69
C ASN A 232 -10.63 15.90 11.84
N ASP A 233 -9.37 15.62 11.58
CA ASP A 233 -8.26 15.48 12.54
C ASP A 233 -8.43 14.34 13.57
N HIS A 234 -9.31 13.37 13.30
CA HIS A 234 -9.38 12.13 14.07
C HIS A 234 -8.52 11.04 13.44
N GLY A 235 -8.01 10.12 14.28
CA GLY A 235 -7.29 8.93 13.83
C GLY A 235 -8.21 7.99 13.04
N TYR A 236 -7.63 7.28 12.07
CA TYR A 236 -8.34 6.25 11.33
C TYR A 236 -8.48 4.97 12.16
N VAL A 237 -9.70 4.46 12.24
CA VAL A 237 -10.01 3.13 12.80
C VAL A 237 -10.57 2.25 11.70
N SER A 238 -9.93 1.11 11.47
CA SER A 238 -10.36 0.16 10.44
C SER A 238 -11.68 -0.51 10.84
N VAL A 239 -12.71 -0.34 10.02
CA VAL A 239 -13.99 -1.05 10.22
C VAL A 239 -13.84 -2.57 10.09
N GLY A 240 -12.88 -3.04 9.29
CA GLY A 240 -12.55 -4.46 9.22
C GLY A 240 -11.94 -4.99 10.53
N ARG A 241 -11.04 -4.20 11.17
CA ARG A 241 -10.52 -4.54 12.50
C ARG A 241 -11.65 -4.56 13.53
N TRP A 242 -12.52 -3.56 13.52
CA TRP A 242 -13.67 -3.52 14.42
C TRP A 242 -14.54 -4.77 14.28
N LEU A 243 -14.83 -5.22 13.04
CA LEU A 243 -15.58 -6.46 12.81
C LEU A 243 -14.87 -7.70 13.35
N ILE A 244 -13.54 -7.76 13.27
CA ILE A 244 -12.76 -8.85 13.89
C ILE A 244 -12.88 -8.79 15.43
N GLU A 245 -12.74 -7.62 16.01
CA GLU A 245 -12.86 -7.40 17.46
C GLU A 245 -14.27 -7.72 18.00
N GLN A 246 -15.31 -7.56 17.14
CA GLN A 246 -16.68 -7.97 17.46
C GLN A 246 -16.95 -9.46 17.21
N GLY A 247 -15.96 -10.24 16.72
CA GLY A 247 -16.13 -11.65 16.40
C GLY A 247 -16.94 -11.93 15.11
N GLU A 248 -17.18 -10.91 14.30
CA GLU A 248 -17.97 -10.99 13.06
C GLU A 248 -17.16 -11.49 11.85
N LEU A 249 -15.87 -11.25 11.85
CA LEU A 249 -14.91 -11.72 10.85
C LEU A 249 -13.69 -12.31 11.54
N LYS A 250 -13.03 -13.29 10.92
CA LYS A 250 -11.76 -13.83 11.43
C LYS A 250 -10.59 -12.94 11.03
N PRO A 251 -9.49 -12.97 11.81
CA PRO A 251 -8.24 -12.33 11.41
C PRO A 251 -7.82 -12.80 9.99
N GLY A 252 -7.53 -11.85 9.10
CA GLY A 252 -7.17 -12.12 7.71
C GLY A 252 -8.33 -12.17 6.72
N GLU A 253 -9.59 -12.23 7.17
CA GLU A 253 -10.78 -12.26 6.30
C GLU A 253 -11.38 -10.86 6.03
N ALA A 254 -10.92 -9.82 6.71
CA ALA A 254 -11.46 -8.47 6.59
C ALA A 254 -11.06 -7.81 5.25
N SER A 255 -11.78 -8.18 4.20
CA SER A 255 -11.72 -7.56 2.86
C SER A 255 -12.97 -6.73 2.58
N TRP A 256 -12.91 -5.79 1.63
CA TRP A 256 -14.10 -4.99 1.24
C TRP A 256 -15.30 -5.87 0.85
N PRO A 257 -15.15 -6.94 0.05
CA PRO A 257 -16.26 -7.87 -0.20
C PRO A 257 -16.86 -8.47 1.08
N ALA A 258 -16.02 -8.94 2.02
CA ALA A 258 -16.50 -9.51 3.28
C ALA A 258 -17.22 -8.48 4.16
N ILE A 259 -16.71 -7.24 4.22
CA ILE A 259 -17.36 -6.13 4.93
C ILE A 259 -18.73 -5.80 4.32
N ARG A 260 -18.82 -5.74 2.98
CA ARG A 260 -20.10 -5.52 2.27
C ARG A 260 -21.09 -6.68 2.49
N ASP A 261 -20.60 -7.91 2.47
CA ASP A 261 -21.42 -9.09 2.75
C ASP A 261 -21.97 -9.08 4.18
N TRP A 262 -21.13 -8.69 5.15
CA TRP A 262 -21.56 -8.53 6.53
C TRP A 262 -22.61 -7.42 6.66
N ALA A 263 -22.39 -6.28 6.03
CA ALA A 263 -23.31 -5.14 6.07
C ALA A 263 -24.69 -5.50 5.49
N ARG A 264 -24.73 -6.26 4.38
CA ARG A 264 -26.01 -6.75 3.80
C ARG A 264 -26.79 -7.67 4.75
N ARG A 265 -26.08 -8.49 5.51
CA ARG A 265 -26.67 -9.39 6.51
C ARG A 265 -27.06 -8.70 7.83
N ASN A 266 -26.47 -7.54 8.10
CA ASN A 266 -26.64 -6.80 9.36
C ASN A 266 -26.99 -5.31 9.14
N PRO A 267 -28.03 -4.97 8.35
CA PRO A 267 -28.32 -3.59 7.95
C PRO A 267 -28.52 -2.66 9.16
N GLN A 268 -29.10 -3.16 10.26
CA GLN A 268 -29.32 -2.41 11.50
C GLN A 268 -28.04 -2.06 12.26
N ARG A 269 -26.91 -2.73 11.98
CA ARG A 269 -25.63 -2.51 12.65
C ARG A 269 -24.60 -1.75 11.79
N VAL A 270 -24.93 -1.46 10.54
CA VAL A 270 -24.05 -0.75 9.61
C VAL A 270 -23.63 0.60 10.20
N GLN A 271 -24.58 1.36 10.75
CA GLN A 271 -24.28 2.66 11.36
C GLN A 271 -23.32 2.54 12.54
N GLN A 272 -23.47 1.53 13.38
CA GLN A 272 -22.55 1.25 14.50
C GLN A 272 -21.14 0.97 13.98
N MET A 273 -21.01 0.15 12.95
CA MET A 273 -19.72 -0.14 12.30
C MET A 273 -19.09 1.13 11.70
N LEU A 274 -19.86 1.96 11.02
CA LEU A 274 -19.35 3.21 10.45
C LEU A 274 -18.88 4.17 11.53
N HIS A 275 -19.61 4.29 12.64
CA HIS A 275 -19.27 5.13 13.78
C HIS A 275 -18.00 4.69 14.51
N ALA A 276 -17.60 3.41 14.40
CA ALA A 276 -16.34 2.94 14.97
C ALA A 276 -15.12 3.65 14.34
N ASN A 277 -15.26 4.13 13.09
CA ASN A 277 -14.25 4.98 12.48
C ASN A 277 -14.63 6.47 12.66
N PRO A 278 -14.02 7.20 13.61
CA PRO A 278 -14.33 8.60 13.84
C PRO A 278 -13.85 9.54 12.71
N ARG A 279 -12.90 9.07 11.89
CA ARG A 279 -12.31 9.87 10.82
C ARG A 279 -13.27 10.06 9.66
N VAL A 280 -13.34 11.29 9.15
CA VAL A 280 -14.07 11.68 7.95
C VAL A 280 -13.14 12.49 7.06
N VAL A 281 -13.19 12.21 5.76
CA VAL A 281 -12.49 12.98 4.72
C VAL A 281 -13.50 13.82 3.97
N PHE A 282 -13.12 15.05 3.68
CA PHE A 282 -13.86 16.02 2.88
C PHE A 282 -13.21 16.16 1.51
N PHE A 283 -14.02 16.52 0.52
CA PHE A 283 -13.59 16.52 -0.87
C PHE A 283 -13.76 17.90 -1.52
N ARG A 284 -13.09 18.07 -2.65
CA ARG A 284 -13.42 19.09 -3.65
C ARG A 284 -13.64 18.40 -4.98
N GLU A 285 -14.55 18.94 -5.77
CA GLU A 285 -14.80 18.47 -7.11
C GLU A 285 -13.74 19.00 -8.07
N GLU A 286 -13.22 18.14 -8.91
CA GLU A 286 -12.29 18.46 -9.99
C GLU A 286 -12.83 17.88 -11.31
N ALA A 287 -12.74 18.66 -12.40
CA ALA A 287 -13.04 18.13 -13.71
C ALA A 287 -12.08 17.00 -14.07
N LEU A 288 -12.59 15.87 -14.54
CA LEU A 288 -11.79 14.76 -15.06
C LEU A 288 -11.51 14.98 -16.56
N THR A 289 -10.60 15.92 -16.85
CA THR A 289 -10.26 16.29 -18.23
C THR A 289 -9.43 15.23 -18.95
N ASP A 290 -8.68 14.41 -18.20
CA ASP A 290 -7.90 13.29 -18.72
C ASP A 290 -8.22 12.04 -17.88
N ALA A 291 -8.95 11.12 -18.49
CA ALA A 291 -9.34 9.86 -17.86
C ALA A 291 -8.13 8.92 -17.62
N GLY A 292 -7.02 9.12 -18.32
CA GLY A 292 -5.77 8.38 -18.15
C GLY A 292 -4.92 8.87 -16.98
N GLN A 293 -5.28 9.99 -16.34
CA GLN A 293 -4.50 10.58 -15.27
C GLN A 293 -5.06 10.21 -13.90
N GLY A 294 -4.18 9.77 -12.99
CA GLY A 294 -4.52 9.48 -11.59
C GLY A 294 -4.80 10.76 -10.76
N PRO A 295 -5.28 10.60 -9.52
CA PRO A 295 -5.45 11.70 -8.59
C PRO A 295 -4.10 12.33 -8.23
N ARG A 296 -4.10 13.56 -7.70
CA ARG A 296 -2.90 14.17 -7.16
C ARG A 296 -2.54 13.57 -5.81
N GLY A 297 -1.33 12.99 -5.72
CA GLY A 297 -0.79 12.56 -4.45
C GLY A 297 -0.26 13.71 -3.60
N SER A 298 0.25 13.40 -2.42
CA SER A 298 0.77 14.36 -1.44
C SER A 298 1.96 15.17 -1.96
N GLN A 299 2.73 14.64 -2.93
CA GLN A 299 3.77 15.41 -3.63
C GLN A 299 3.18 16.52 -4.52
N GLY A 300 1.87 16.54 -4.77
CA GLY A 300 1.19 17.50 -5.64
C GLY A 300 1.25 17.15 -7.13
N VAL A 301 1.66 15.94 -7.49
CA VAL A 301 1.71 15.44 -8.86
C VAL A 301 0.66 14.35 -9.08
N PRO A 302 0.17 14.16 -10.32
CA PRO A 302 -0.71 13.05 -10.64
C PRO A 302 -0.02 11.69 -10.45
N LEU A 303 -0.71 10.80 -9.76
CA LEU A 303 -0.26 9.42 -9.53
C LEU A 303 -0.32 8.60 -10.83
N THR A 304 0.64 7.71 -10.98
CA THR A 304 0.72 6.78 -12.12
C THR A 304 0.37 5.38 -11.62
N PRO A 305 -0.62 4.71 -12.22
CA PRO A 305 -0.92 3.33 -11.89
C PRO A 305 0.33 2.44 -11.94
N GLU A 306 0.49 1.61 -10.94
CA GLU A 306 1.59 0.65 -10.78
C GLU A 306 3.01 1.27 -10.75
N ARG A 307 3.12 2.62 -10.67
CA ARG A 307 4.40 3.36 -10.63
C ARG A 307 4.46 4.40 -9.52
N SER A 308 3.37 4.64 -8.81
CA SER A 308 3.35 5.52 -7.63
C SER A 308 3.06 4.73 -6.36
N ILE A 309 3.68 5.14 -5.27
CA ILE A 309 3.43 4.57 -3.94
C ILE A 309 3.25 5.68 -2.91
N ALA A 310 2.45 5.40 -1.88
CA ALA A 310 2.44 6.17 -0.65
C ALA A 310 3.46 5.59 0.33
N VAL A 311 4.16 6.46 1.03
CA VAL A 311 5.24 6.14 1.98
C VAL A 311 5.12 6.97 3.26
N ASP A 312 5.91 6.61 4.28
CA ASP A 312 6.17 7.47 5.42
C ASP A 312 7.21 8.54 5.06
N PRO A 313 6.86 9.83 4.98
CA PRO A 313 7.79 10.88 4.59
C PRO A 313 8.91 11.12 5.61
N ALA A 314 8.78 10.61 6.85
CA ALA A 314 9.88 10.62 7.82
C ALA A 314 10.99 9.62 7.45
N SER A 315 10.67 8.62 6.65
CA SER A 315 11.58 7.54 6.24
C SER A 315 12.05 7.71 4.80
N ILE A 316 11.16 8.19 3.91
CA ILE A 316 11.40 8.31 2.47
C ILE A 316 10.83 9.66 2.00
N PRO A 317 11.68 10.61 1.61
CA PRO A 317 11.23 11.90 1.08
C PRO A 317 10.38 11.73 -0.19
N LEU A 318 9.32 12.54 -0.33
CA LEU A 318 8.48 12.52 -1.52
C LEU A 318 9.27 12.91 -2.77
N GLY A 319 9.02 12.18 -3.86
CA GLY A 319 9.74 12.32 -5.13
C GLY A 319 10.89 11.32 -5.31
N THR A 320 11.27 10.59 -4.26
CA THR A 320 12.32 9.56 -4.33
C THR A 320 11.89 8.39 -5.22
N PRO A 321 12.66 8.03 -6.26
CA PRO A 321 12.50 6.75 -6.96
C PRO A 321 12.94 5.60 -6.06
N LEU A 322 12.20 4.50 -6.09
CA LEU A 322 12.51 3.31 -5.31
C LEU A 322 12.41 2.05 -6.17
N TRP A 323 13.29 1.10 -5.90
CA TRP A 323 13.08 -0.28 -6.30
C TRP A 323 12.23 -0.98 -5.24
N LEU A 324 11.08 -1.48 -5.66
CA LEU A 324 10.15 -2.25 -4.83
C LEU A 324 10.30 -3.73 -5.18
N ASP A 325 10.52 -4.56 -4.18
CA ASP A 325 10.52 -6.02 -4.28
C ASP A 325 9.49 -6.59 -3.30
N SER A 326 8.46 -7.19 -3.87
CA SER A 326 7.29 -7.74 -3.19
C SER A 326 6.70 -8.90 -4.00
N THR A 327 5.47 -9.31 -3.71
CA THR A 327 4.69 -10.27 -4.51
C THR A 327 3.33 -9.69 -4.90
N GLU A 328 2.75 -10.21 -5.97
CA GLU A 328 1.36 -9.90 -6.30
C GLU A 328 0.41 -10.46 -5.24
N PRO A 329 -0.72 -9.78 -4.98
CA PRO A 329 -1.69 -10.23 -3.99
C PRO A 329 -2.12 -11.69 -4.20
N LEU A 330 -2.19 -12.45 -3.11
CA LEU A 330 -2.60 -13.86 -3.06
C LEU A 330 -1.78 -14.84 -3.93
N THR A 331 -0.61 -14.42 -4.38
CA THR A 331 0.29 -15.24 -5.20
C THR A 331 1.73 -15.15 -4.68
N ALA A 332 2.59 -16.02 -5.19
CA ALA A 332 4.04 -15.93 -5.01
C ALA A 332 4.73 -15.25 -6.20
N THR A 333 3.96 -14.75 -7.18
CA THR A 333 4.49 -14.04 -8.35
C THR A 333 5.23 -12.78 -7.91
N PRO A 334 6.50 -12.61 -8.26
CA PRO A 334 7.25 -11.40 -7.89
C PRO A 334 6.60 -10.14 -8.45
N LEU A 335 6.37 -9.15 -7.59
CA LEU A 335 6.03 -7.78 -7.94
C LEU A 335 7.27 -6.92 -7.72
N ARG A 336 8.03 -6.69 -8.79
CA ARG A 336 9.29 -5.94 -8.79
C ARG A 336 9.15 -4.78 -9.74
N ARG A 337 9.24 -3.56 -9.22
CA ARG A 337 8.96 -2.35 -9.99
C ARG A 337 9.82 -1.18 -9.53
N LEU A 338 10.23 -0.38 -10.50
CA LEU A 338 10.66 0.99 -10.25
C LEU A 338 9.41 1.85 -9.98
N VAL A 339 9.33 2.41 -8.79
CA VAL A 339 8.18 3.22 -8.33
C VAL A 339 8.65 4.56 -7.78
N LEU A 340 7.73 5.52 -7.66
CA LEU A 340 8.01 6.86 -7.14
C LEU A 340 7.23 7.07 -5.85
N ALA A 341 7.88 7.59 -4.82
CA ALA A 341 7.25 8.03 -3.57
C ALA A 341 6.50 9.35 -3.82
N GLN A 342 5.25 9.28 -4.24
CA GLN A 342 4.47 10.45 -4.67
C GLN A 342 3.27 10.74 -3.77
N ASP A 343 3.02 9.87 -2.78
CA ASP A 343 1.88 10.01 -1.90
C ASP A 343 2.21 9.65 -0.46
N THR A 344 1.26 9.93 0.44
CA THR A 344 1.30 9.57 1.86
C THR A 344 -0.06 9.08 2.31
N GLY A 345 -0.10 8.33 3.41
CA GLY A 345 -1.34 7.93 4.05
C GLY A 345 -1.18 7.90 5.56
N SER A 346 -2.22 8.28 6.31
CA SER A 346 -2.17 8.32 7.79
C SER A 346 -1.88 6.96 8.44
N ALA A 347 -2.12 5.86 7.73
CA ALA A 347 -1.81 4.49 8.16
C ALA A 347 -0.49 3.97 7.56
N ILE A 348 0.20 4.78 6.75
CA ILE A 348 1.43 4.39 6.08
C ILE A 348 2.61 4.98 6.87
N THR A 349 3.02 4.27 7.90
CA THR A 349 4.07 4.68 8.83
C THR A 349 5.14 3.61 8.96
N GLY A 350 6.41 4.04 9.08
CA GLY A 350 7.57 3.18 9.25
C GLY A 350 8.50 3.14 8.04
N ALA A 351 9.70 2.58 8.24
CA ALA A 351 10.78 2.62 7.27
C ALA A 351 10.48 1.85 5.98
N VAL A 352 10.07 0.58 6.13
CA VAL A 352 9.83 -0.32 5.00
C VAL A 352 8.31 -0.53 4.89
N ARG A 353 7.61 0.56 4.57
CA ARG A 353 6.16 0.60 4.44
C ARG A 353 5.76 1.31 3.16
N ALA A 354 4.99 0.66 2.32
CA ALA A 354 4.48 1.24 1.09
C ALA A 354 3.01 0.87 0.89
N ASP A 355 2.25 1.81 0.32
CA ASP A 355 0.92 1.56 -0.23
C ASP A 355 1.00 1.73 -1.75
N TYR A 356 0.71 0.67 -2.49
CA TYR A 356 0.94 0.59 -3.94
C TYR A 356 -0.30 1.04 -4.70
N PHE A 357 -0.15 2.05 -5.56
CA PHE A 357 -1.25 2.58 -6.36
C PHE A 357 -1.55 1.71 -7.56
N TRP A 358 -2.61 0.92 -7.50
CA TRP A 358 -3.04 0.04 -8.57
C TRP A 358 -3.76 0.75 -9.74
N GLY A 359 -4.09 2.05 -9.58
CA GLY A 359 -4.86 2.80 -10.56
C GLY A 359 -6.35 2.76 -10.28
N TRP A 360 -7.16 2.42 -11.26
CA TRP A 360 -8.62 2.41 -11.18
C TRP A 360 -9.22 1.22 -11.94
N GLY A 361 -10.52 1.01 -11.74
CA GLY A 361 -11.28 -0.08 -12.36
C GLY A 361 -11.21 -1.40 -11.59
N PRO A 362 -11.94 -2.43 -12.06
CA PRO A 362 -12.18 -3.67 -11.31
C PRO A 362 -10.90 -4.44 -10.93
N ARG A 363 -9.89 -4.45 -11.83
CA ARG A 363 -8.60 -5.10 -11.54
C ARG A 363 -7.87 -4.37 -10.39
N ALA A 364 -7.82 -3.05 -10.43
CA ALA A 364 -7.16 -2.24 -9.41
C ALA A 364 -7.84 -2.43 -8.04
N GLU A 365 -9.16 -2.42 -7.99
CA GLU A 365 -9.94 -2.69 -6.78
C GLU A 365 -9.66 -4.08 -6.22
N ALA A 366 -9.68 -5.11 -7.08
CA ALA A 366 -9.45 -6.49 -6.67
C ALA A 366 -8.04 -6.71 -6.12
N GLN A 367 -7.02 -6.10 -6.73
CA GLN A 367 -5.63 -6.21 -6.29
C GLN A 367 -5.39 -5.39 -5.01
N ALA A 368 -5.80 -4.13 -5.00
CA ALA A 368 -5.62 -3.25 -3.85
C ALA A 368 -6.29 -3.80 -2.58
N GLY A 369 -7.53 -4.29 -2.71
CA GLY A 369 -8.31 -4.81 -1.58
C GLY A 369 -7.75 -6.08 -0.95
N ARG A 370 -6.78 -6.72 -1.58
CA ARG A 370 -6.17 -7.98 -1.11
C ARG A 370 -4.68 -7.86 -0.84
N MET A 371 -4.05 -6.73 -1.17
CA MET A 371 -2.61 -6.57 -1.03
C MET A 371 -2.21 -6.41 0.44
N LYS A 372 -1.50 -7.41 0.93
CA LYS A 372 -0.86 -7.43 2.24
C LYS A 372 0.38 -8.33 2.13
N GLN A 373 1.43 -7.80 1.53
CA GLN A 373 2.57 -8.57 1.06
C GLN A 373 3.85 -8.15 1.77
N PRO A 374 4.83 -9.07 1.91
CA PRO A 374 6.18 -8.70 2.36
C PRO A 374 6.79 -7.68 1.41
N LEU A 375 7.64 -6.81 1.95
CA LEU A 375 8.20 -5.69 1.20
C LEU A 375 9.67 -5.50 1.52
N ARG A 376 10.48 -5.33 0.48
CA ARG A 376 11.83 -4.79 0.55
C ARG A 376 11.94 -3.58 -0.36
N LEU A 377 12.67 -2.56 0.08
CA LEU A 377 12.82 -1.29 -0.65
C LEU A 377 14.30 -0.91 -0.78
N TRP A 378 14.61 -0.37 -1.95
CA TRP A 378 15.87 0.34 -2.20
C TRP A 378 15.56 1.74 -2.73
N ALA A 379 16.02 2.75 -2.03
CA ALA A 379 15.95 4.13 -2.51
C ALA A 379 17.05 4.37 -3.55
N LEU A 380 16.67 5.01 -4.65
CA LEU A 380 17.64 5.43 -5.67
C LEU A 380 17.95 6.92 -5.45
N TRP A 381 19.21 7.23 -5.15
CA TRP A 381 19.61 8.59 -4.76
C TRP A 381 20.70 9.13 -5.68
N PRO A 382 20.71 10.44 -5.98
CA PRO A 382 21.75 11.07 -6.80
C PRO A 382 23.17 10.76 -6.31
N ARG A 383 24.10 10.56 -7.27
CA ARG A 383 25.53 10.35 -7.01
C ARG A 383 26.20 11.58 -6.39
#